data_1ad3df8063ee3071d02db0318d77c403
#
_entry.id   1ad3df8063ee3071d02db0318d77c403
#
_cell.length_a   1.000
_cell.length_b   1.000
_cell.length_c   1.000
_cell.angle_alpha   90.00
_cell.angle_beta   90.00
_cell.angle_gamma   90.00
#
_symmetry.space_group_name_H-M   'P 1'
#
loop_
_entity.id
_entity.type
_entity.pdbx_description
1 polymer ?
#
loop_
_entity_poly.entity_id
_entity_poly.type
_entity_poly.pdbx_seq_one_letter_code
_entity_poly.pdbx_strand_id
1 'polypeptide(L)'
;MTGVQTCALPIYKYKVELKNMKADSAKYEFTLDNQFFVDLDGPEVQKGKLAVELNVKKTSGVFLLDFQTEGFVIVPCDRCLDEMELPVSTSDKLKVKLGSSFAEEGDIVVVPEEDGYINIAWFLYEFIALNIPMKHVHAPGKCNKGMVGKLSKHLRTSADDEDDDDIAVELPEGDVSEGPQEIDPRWNELKKILDNN
;
A
#
# COMPACT_ATOMS: atom_id res chain seq x y z
N MET A 1 15.30 -41.84 3.38
CA MET A 1 13.94 -41.48 2.93
C MET A 1 13.69 -40.05 3.42
N THR A 2 14.10 -39.10 2.63
CA THR A 2 13.93 -37.67 2.92
C THR A 2 12.61 -37.24 2.32
N GLY A 3 11.60 -37.10 3.19
CA GLY A 3 10.31 -36.51 2.81
C GLY A 3 10.50 -35.06 2.44
N VAL A 4 10.41 -34.73 1.16
CA VAL A 4 10.23 -33.39 0.67
C VAL A 4 8.84 -32.96 1.11
N GLN A 5 8.76 -32.22 2.21
CA GLN A 5 7.56 -31.46 2.51
C GLN A 5 7.41 -30.42 1.39
N THR A 6 6.57 -30.71 0.41
CA THR A 6 6.02 -29.71 -0.47
C THR A 6 5.19 -28.78 0.41
N CYS A 7 5.80 -27.66 0.79
CA CYS A 7 5.10 -26.53 1.39
C CYS A 7 4.11 -26.05 0.33
N ALA A 8 2.89 -26.59 0.36
CA ALA A 8 1.80 -26.08 -0.43
C ALA A 8 1.57 -24.66 0.07
N LEU A 9 2.00 -23.67 -0.74
CA LEU A 9 1.86 -22.26 -0.44
C LEU A 9 0.40 -21.97 -0.08
N PRO A 10 0.11 -21.36 1.06
CA PRO A 10 -1.26 -21.09 1.53
C PRO A 10 -2.08 -20.21 0.57
N ILE A 11 -1.45 -19.64 -0.45
CA ILE A 11 -2.03 -18.88 -1.57
C ILE A 11 -3.12 -19.66 -2.33
N TYR A 12 -3.14 -21.00 -2.27
CA TYR A 12 -4.20 -21.79 -2.89
C TYR A 12 -5.60 -21.54 -2.33
N LYS A 13 -5.70 -20.96 -1.15
CA LYS A 13 -6.97 -20.56 -0.51
C LYS A 13 -7.73 -19.49 -1.30
N TYR A 14 -7.01 -18.68 -2.08
CA TYR A 14 -7.55 -17.53 -2.83
C TYR A 14 -7.80 -17.85 -4.31
N LYS A 15 -8.08 -19.11 -4.63
CA LYS A 15 -8.48 -19.54 -5.96
C LYS A 15 -9.98 -19.39 -6.13
N VAL A 16 -10.38 -18.78 -7.23
CA VAL A 16 -11.77 -18.64 -7.66
C VAL A 16 -11.99 -19.43 -8.92
N GLU A 17 -12.86 -20.45 -8.85
CA GLU A 17 -13.20 -21.27 -10.01
C GLU A 17 -14.18 -20.54 -10.91
N LEU A 18 -13.80 -20.35 -12.17
CA LEU A 18 -14.59 -19.66 -13.18
C LEU A 18 -15.26 -20.63 -14.16
N LYS A 19 -14.53 -21.67 -14.57
CA LYS A 19 -15.00 -22.63 -15.60
C LYS A 19 -16.22 -23.42 -15.13
N ASN A 20 -16.24 -23.85 -13.89
CA ASN A 20 -17.30 -24.70 -13.33
C ASN A 20 -18.45 -23.92 -12.68
N MET A 21 -18.50 -22.61 -12.85
CA MET A 21 -19.56 -21.78 -12.32
C MET A 21 -20.90 -22.14 -12.96
N LYS A 22 -21.81 -22.76 -12.17
CA LYS A 22 -23.14 -23.21 -12.64
C LYS A 22 -24.17 -22.08 -12.71
N ALA A 23 -23.97 -21.03 -11.89
CA ALA A 23 -24.84 -19.86 -11.83
C ALA A 23 -24.17 -18.67 -12.54
N ASP A 24 -24.97 -17.72 -13.01
CA ASP A 24 -24.47 -16.48 -13.62
C ASP A 24 -23.81 -15.55 -12.60
N SER A 25 -23.95 -15.82 -11.30
CA SER A 25 -23.31 -15.08 -10.22
C SER A 25 -22.89 -16.00 -9.08
N ALA A 26 -21.78 -15.66 -8.42
CA ALA A 26 -21.27 -16.35 -7.22
C ALA A 26 -20.74 -15.30 -6.24
N LYS A 27 -20.88 -15.57 -4.94
CA LYS A 27 -20.34 -14.73 -3.86
C LYS A 27 -19.34 -15.55 -3.06
N TYR A 28 -18.20 -14.93 -2.77
CA TYR A 28 -17.14 -15.50 -1.93
C TYR A 28 -16.78 -14.50 -0.83
N GLU A 29 -16.39 -15.02 0.31
CA GLU A 29 -15.93 -14.22 1.44
C GLU A 29 -14.56 -14.73 1.87
N PHE A 30 -13.62 -13.82 2.02
CA PHE A 30 -12.26 -14.13 2.45
C PHE A 30 -11.89 -13.28 3.64
N THR A 31 -11.06 -13.84 4.52
CA THR A 31 -10.42 -13.07 5.59
C THR A 31 -8.94 -13.09 5.33
N LEU A 32 -8.36 -11.90 5.25
CA LEU A 32 -6.92 -11.68 5.14
C LEU A 32 -6.40 -11.42 6.55
N ASP A 33 -5.45 -12.20 6.98
CA ASP A 33 -4.77 -12.09 8.26
C ASP A 33 -3.27 -11.85 8.06
N ASN A 34 -2.50 -11.72 9.12
CA ASN A 34 -1.06 -11.53 9.02
C ASN A 34 -0.37 -12.63 8.21
N GLN A 35 -0.90 -13.87 8.25
CA GLN A 35 -0.33 -14.98 7.51
C GLN A 35 -0.45 -14.77 6.00
N PHE A 36 -1.55 -14.17 5.52
CA PHE A 36 -1.70 -13.82 4.11
C PHE A 36 -0.58 -12.90 3.62
N PHE A 37 -0.27 -11.85 4.39
CA PHE A 37 0.79 -10.89 4.02
C PHE A 37 2.18 -11.51 4.09
N VAL A 38 2.45 -12.37 5.08
CA VAL A 38 3.72 -13.09 5.20
C VAL A 38 3.91 -14.07 4.04
N ASP A 39 2.84 -14.80 3.65
CA ASP A 39 2.90 -15.79 2.58
C ASP A 39 3.10 -15.15 1.20
N LEU A 40 2.59 -13.94 1.02
CA LEU A 40 2.71 -13.18 -0.21
C LEU A 40 4.05 -12.45 -0.34
N ASP A 41 4.69 -12.14 0.82
CA ASP A 41 5.96 -11.42 0.92
C ASP A 41 5.99 -10.09 0.12
N GLY A 42 4.88 -9.35 0.20
CA GLY A 42 4.76 -8.07 -0.49
C GLY A 42 5.55 -6.96 0.21
N PRO A 43 6.09 -5.98 -0.55
CA PRO A 43 7.01 -4.96 -0.01
C PRO A 43 6.34 -3.92 0.90
N GLU A 44 5.08 -3.56 0.64
CA GLU A 44 4.43 -2.40 1.27
C GLU A 44 3.73 -2.76 2.59
N VAL A 45 3.04 -3.91 2.62
CA VAL A 45 2.22 -4.33 3.76
C VAL A 45 2.60 -5.74 4.17
N GLN A 46 2.95 -5.92 5.45
CA GLN A 46 3.31 -7.21 6.00
C GLN A 46 2.36 -7.69 7.09
N LYS A 47 1.46 -6.83 7.58
CA LYS A 47 0.52 -7.14 8.64
C LYS A 47 -0.81 -6.43 8.42
N GLY A 48 -1.89 -7.09 8.80
CA GLY A 48 -3.22 -6.51 8.74
C GLY A 48 -4.31 -7.52 9.02
N LYS A 49 -5.54 -7.02 9.09
CA LYS A 49 -6.74 -7.84 9.20
C LYS A 49 -7.85 -7.18 8.39
N LEU A 50 -8.24 -7.84 7.30
CA LEU A 50 -9.27 -7.34 6.39
C LEU A 50 -10.27 -8.45 6.08
N ALA A 51 -11.51 -8.05 5.88
CA ALA A 51 -12.56 -8.88 5.31
C ALA A 51 -12.75 -8.49 3.84
N VAL A 52 -12.85 -9.47 2.97
CA VAL A 52 -13.06 -9.27 1.54
C VAL A 52 -14.34 -9.97 1.13
N GLU A 53 -15.24 -9.23 0.54
CA GLU A 53 -16.40 -9.75 -0.16
C GLU A 53 -16.15 -9.69 -1.67
N LEU A 54 -16.23 -10.83 -2.33
CA LEU A 54 -16.06 -10.93 -3.78
C LEU A 54 -17.37 -11.38 -4.42
N ASN A 55 -17.89 -10.56 -5.32
CA ASN A 55 -19.04 -10.89 -6.15
C ASN A 55 -18.55 -11.16 -7.58
N VAL A 56 -18.75 -12.37 -8.07
CA VAL A 56 -18.41 -12.77 -9.45
C VAL A 56 -19.67 -12.81 -10.29
N LYS A 57 -19.66 -12.13 -11.44
CA LYS A 57 -20.76 -12.16 -12.42
C LYS A 57 -20.22 -12.57 -13.78
N LYS A 58 -20.89 -13.53 -14.41
CA LYS A 58 -20.57 -13.97 -15.79
C LYS A 58 -21.44 -13.22 -16.80
N THR A 59 -20.79 -12.53 -17.74
CA THR A 59 -21.50 -11.77 -18.78
C THR A 59 -20.79 -11.97 -20.11
N SER A 60 -21.48 -12.61 -21.08
CA SER A 60 -20.99 -12.77 -22.45
C SER A 60 -19.55 -13.32 -22.58
N GLY A 61 -19.19 -14.29 -21.73
CA GLY A 61 -17.86 -14.91 -21.75
C GLY A 61 -16.77 -14.16 -20.99
N VAL A 62 -17.10 -13.04 -20.34
CA VAL A 62 -16.25 -12.29 -19.45
C VAL A 62 -16.79 -12.43 -18.01
N PHE A 63 -15.91 -12.63 -17.06
CA PHE A 63 -16.22 -12.66 -15.63
C PHE A 63 -15.89 -11.30 -15.04
N LEU A 64 -16.87 -10.67 -14.41
CA LEU A 64 -16.70 -9.44 -13.65
C LEU A 64 -16.55 -9.82 -12.18
N LEU A 65 -15.41 -9.50 -11.59
CA LEU A 65 -15.09 -9.70 -10.20
C LEU A 65 -15.19 -8.35 -9.50
N ASP A 66 -16.18 -8.17 -8.65
CA ASP A 66 -16.36 -6.97 -7.82
C ASP A 66 -15.88 -7.27 -6.40
N PHE A 67 -14.83 -6.60 -5.97
CA PHE A 67 -14.23 -6.74 -4.64
C PHE A 67 -14.68 -5.61 -3.73
N GLN A 68 -15.05 -5.96 -2.50
CA GLN A 68 -15.24 -5.01 -1.41
C GLN A 68 -14.35 -5.45 -0.26
N THR A 69 -13.40 -4.61 0.11
CA THR A 69 -12.39 -4.92 1.13
C THR A 69 -12.49 -3.91 2.25
N GLU A 70 -12.67 -4.39 3.47
CA GLU A 70 -12.77 -3.56 4.66
C GLU A 70 -11.91 -4.12 5.80
N GLY A 71 -11.25 -3.22 6.54
CA GLY A 71 -10.44 -3.58 7.69
C GLY A 71 -9.33 -2.59 7.98
N PHE A 72 -8.18 -3.10 8.39
CA PHE A 72 -7.00 -2.27 8.65
C PHE A 72 -5.71 -3.02 8.28
N VAL A 73 -4.71 -2.25 7.95
CA VAL A 73 -3.32 -2.70 7.78
C VAL A 73 -2.42 -2.05 8.82
N ILE A 74 -1.31 -2.67 9.12
CA ILE A 74 -0.29 -2.13 10.01
C ILE A 74 0.89 -1.69 9.15
N VAL A 75 1.18 -0.40 9.18
CA VAL A 75 2.25 0.25 8.41
C VAL A 75 3.12 1.10 9.34
N PRO A 76 4.39 1.34 8.99
CA PRO A 76 5.22 2.26 9.76
C PRO A 76 4.76 3.71 9.52
N CYS A 77 4.71 4.49 10.58
CA CYS A 77 4.44 5.93 10.49
C CYS A 77 5.60 6.66 9.79
N ASP A 78 5.32 7.50 8.78
CA ASP A 78 6.35 8.24 8.03
C ASP A 78 7.17 9.22 8.88
N ARG A 79 6.67 9.60 10.06
CA ARG A 79 7.34 10.55 10.94
C ARG A 79 8.18 9.88 12.01
N CYS A 80 7.68 8.83 12.67
CA CYS A 80 8.36 8.23 13.83
C CYS A 80 8.78 6.77 13.62
N LEU A 81 8.40 6.15 12.51
CA LEU A 81 8.68 4.76 12.12
C LEU A 81 8.04 3.69 13.03
N ASP A 82 7.28 4.10 14.04
CA ASP A 82 6.52 3.15 14.85
C ASP A 82 5.33 2.63 14.06
N GLU A 83 4.91 1.39 14.33
CA GLU A 83 3.76 0.77 13.67
C GLU A 83 2.46 1.52 14.00
N MET A 84 1.62 1.71 12.99
CA MET A 84 0.29 2.30 13.15
C MET A 84 -0.75 1.50 12.36
N GLU A 85 -1.97 1.49 12.89
CA GLU A 85 -3.11 0.93 12.21
C GLU A 85 -3.68 1.96 11.22
N LEU A 86 -3.77 1.56 9.96
CA LEU A 86 -4.36 2.36 8.90
C LEU A 86 -5.65 1.67 8.44
N PRO A 87 -6.83 2.32 8.57
CA PRO A 87 -8.07 1.75 8.08
C PRO A 87 -8.05 1.71 6.55
N VAL A 88 -8.54 0.62 5.98
CA VAL A 88 -8.66 0.40 4.54
C VAL A 88 -10.10 0.04 4.22
N SER A 89 -10.68 0.75 3.25
CA SER A 89 -11.99 0.44 2.68
C SER A 89 -11.92 0.69 1.18
N THR A 90 -11.94 -0.38 0.39
CA THR A 90 -11.79 -0.30 -1.07
C THR A 90 -12.92 -1.03 -1.80
N SER A 91 -13.21 -0.56 -3.01
CA SER A 91 -14.13 -1.20 -3.94
C SER A 91 -13.47 -1.27 -5.32
N ASP A 92 -13.02 -2.46 -5.68
CA ASP A 92 -12.21 -2.70 -6.86
C ASP A 92 -12.90 -3.67 -7.81
N LYS A 93 -12.55 -3.59 -9.10
CA LYS A 93 -13.14 -4.42 -10.14
C LYS A 93 -12.06 -5.03 -11.01
N LEU A 94 -12.20 -6.31 -11.29
CA LEU A 94 -11.35 -7.05 -12.20
C LEU A 94 -12.19 -7.73 -13.27
N LYS A 95 -11.79 -7.61 -14.52
CA LYS A 95 -12.40 -8.32 -15.64
C LYS A 95 -11.52 -9.51 -16.01
N VAL A 96 -12.10 -10.69 -16.06
CA VAL A 96 -11.37 -11.93 -16.37
C VAL A 96 -12.03 -12.62 -17.55
N LYS A 97 -11.22 -13.13 -18.48
CA LYS A 97 -11.64 -13.92 -19.64
C LYS A 97 -10.86 -15.22 -19.69
N LEU A 98 -11.50 -16.29 -20.09
CA LEU A 98 -10.82 -17.54 -20.39
C LEU A 98 -10.22 -17.49 -21.80
N GLY A 99 -8.99 -17.94 -21.94
CA GLY A 99 -8.25 -17.96 -23.21
C GLY A 99 -7.24 -19.08 -23.28
N SER A 100 -6.34 -19.04 -24.24
CA SER A 100 -5.34 -20.10 -24.47
C SER A 100 -4.12 -20.02 -23.56
N SER A 101 -3.77 -18.82 -23.08
CA SER A 101 -2.61 -18.59 -22.20
C SER A 101 -2.88 -17.40 -21.30
N PHE A 102 -2.12 -17.30 -20.22
CA PHE A 102 -2.17 -16.13 -19.34
C PHE A 102 -1.67 -14.88 -20.10
N ALA A 103 -2.46 -13.82 -20.07
CA ALA A 103 -2.13 -12.52 -20.66
C ALA A 103 -2.91 -11.42 -19.95
N GLU A 104 -2.41 -10.19 -20.04
CA GLU A 104 -3.09 -8.99 -19.61
C GLU A 104 -3.36 -8.13 -20.85
N GLU A 105 -4.62 -7.94 -21.18
CA GLU A 105 -5.08 -7.16 -22.34
C GLU A 105 -5.83 -5.92 -21.85
N GLY A 106 -5.09 -4.84 -21.56
CA GLY A 106 -5.66 -3.62 -20.97
C GLY A 106 -6.28 -3.90 -19.61
N ASP A 107 -7.60 -3.73 -19.47
CA ASP A 107 -8.34 -3.97 -18.22
C ASP A 107 -8.79 -5.43 -18.03
N ILE A 108 -8.39 -6.34 -18.90
CA ILE A 108 -8.85 -7.73 -18.90
C ILE A 108 -7.68 -8.67 -18.64
N VAL A 109 -7.80 -9.47 -17.60
CA VAL A 109 -6.89 -10.57 -17.32
C VAL A 109 -7.37 -11.82 -18.05
N VAL A 110 -6.53 -12.39 -18.90
CA VAL A 110 -6.80 -13.64 -19.60
C VAL A 110 -6.20 -14.78 -18.79
N VAL A 111 -7.01 -15.78 -18.49
CA VAL A 111 -6.61 -16.97 -17.74
C VAL A 111 -6.74 -18.20 -18.63
N PRO A 112 -5.79 -19.15 -18.60
CA PRO A 112 -5.87 -20.38 -19.37
C PRO A 112 -7.16 -21.16 -19.10
N GLU A 113 -7.87 -21.52 -20.16
CA GLU A 113 -9.10 -22.31 -20.03
C GLU A 113 -8.85 -23.71 -19.46
N GLU A 114 -7.64 -24.23 -19.62
CA GLU A 114 -7.23 -25.52 -19.03
C GLU A 114 -7.23 -25.47 -17.52
N ASP A 115 -6.75 -24.38 -16.92
CA ASP A 115 -6.75 -24.16 -15.48
C ASP A 115 -8.16 -23.88 -14.95
N GLY A 116 -8.92 -23.03 -15.65
CA GLY A 116 -10.32 -22.75 -15.35
C GLY A 116 -10.56 -21.96 -14.04
N TYR A 117 -9.51 -21.49 -13.37
CA TYR A 117 -9.56 -20.70 -12.13
C TYR A 117 -8.61 -19.51 -12.19
N ILE A 118 -8.88 -18.50 -11.40
CA ILE A 118 -7.96 -17.37 -11.15
C ILE A 118 -7.51 -17.39 -9.68
N ASN A 119 -6.23 -17.13 -9.44
CA ASN A 119 -5.72 -16.84 -8.10
C ASN A 119 -5.76 -15.33 -7.87
N ILE A 120 -6.58 -14.90 -6.91
CA ILE A 120 -6.82 -13.48 -6.64
C ILE A 120 -5.91 -12.91 -5.55
N ALA A 121 -5.01 -13.70 -4.95
CA ALA A 121 -4.20 -13.27 -3.82
C ALA A 121 -3.37 -12.02 -4.12
N TRP A 122 -2.69 -12.01 -5.27
CA TRP A 122 -1.85 -10.87 -5.67
C TRP A 122 -2.68 -9.63 -5.98
N PHE A 123 -3.80 -9.76 -6.66
CA PHE A 123 -4.71 -8.65 -6.94
C PHE A 123 -5.27 -8.03 -5.66
N LEU A 124 -5.65 -8.84 -4.68
CA LEU A 124 -6.10 -8.34 -3.37
C LEU A 124 -5.01 -7.53 -2.67
N TYR A 125 -3.77 -8.01 -2.72
CA TYR A 125 -2.64 -7.28 -2.16
C TYR A 125 -2.43 -5.93 -2.86
N GLU A 126 -2.43 -5.90 -4.19
CA GLU A 126 -2.28 -4.68 -4.99
C GLU A 126 -3.38 -3.66 -4.71
N PHE A 127 -4.64 -4.07 -4.64
CA PHE A 127 -5.75 -3.18 -4.30
C PHE A 127 -5.59 -2.56 -2.91
N ILE A 128 -5.11 -3.33 -1.94
CA ILE A 128 -4.82 -2.84 -0.59
C ILE A 128 -3.64 -1.86 -0.63
N ALA A 129 -2.53 -2.22 -1.26
CA ALA A 129 -1.32 -1.42 -1.33
C ALA A 129 -1.54 -0.08 -2.04
N LEU A 130 -2.29 -0.09 -3.16
CA LEU A 130 -2.64 1.13 -3.91
C LEU A 130 -3.58 2.08 -3.14
N ASN A 131 -4.29 1.57 -2.14
CA ASN A 131 -5.17 2.38 -1.31
C ASN A 131 -4.47 3.04 -0.12
N ILE A 132 -3.22 2.68 0.15
CA ILE A 132 -2.41 3.32 1.19
C ILE A 132 -2.05 4.74 0.74
N PRO A 133 -2.40 5.78 1.52
CA PRO A 133 -2.02 7.14 1.16
C PRO A 133 -0.50 7.30 1.17
N MET A 134 0.02 8.13 0.27
CA MET A 134 1.47 8.40 0.16
C MET A 134 2.07 8.98 1.45
N LYS A 135 1.26 9.64 2.28
CA LYS A 135 1.67 10.14 3.60
C LYS A 135 0.74 9.58 4.66
N HIS A 136 1.29 8.81 5.58
CA HIS A 136 0.54 8.23 6.69
C HIS A 136 1.31 8.43 8.00
N VAL A 137 0.73 9.22 8.88
CA VAL A 137 1.33 9.62 10.14
C VAL A 137 0.33 9.44 11.29
N HIS A 138 0.84 9.19 12.49
CA HIS A 138 0.00 9.17 13.67
C HIS A 138 -0.75 10.51 13.84
N ALA A 139 -1.92 10.44 14.48
CA ALA A 139 -2.62 11.64 14.91
C ALA A 139 -1.70 12.54 15.76
N PRO A 140 -1.94 13.87 15.75
CA PRO A 140 -1.14 14.84 16.50
C PRO A 140 -0.87 14.41 17.94
N GLY A 141 0.39 14.51 18.38
CA GLY A 141 0.83 14.12 19.74
C GLY A 141 1.00 12.62 19.99
N LYS A 142 0.65 11.72 19.06
CA LYS A 142 0.78 10.25 19.23
C LYS A 142 2.08 9.65 18.69
N CYS A 143 2.87 10.42 17.95
CA CYS A 143 4.17 9.97 17.49
C CYS A 143 5.15 9.76 18.64
N ASN A 144 6.10 8.87 18.45
CA ASN A 144 7.20 8.62 19.37
C ASN A 144 8.03 9.89 19.60
N LYS A 145 7.98 10.44 20.83
CA LYS A 145 8.63 11.70 21.17
C LYS A 145 10.15 11.67 20.98
N GLY A 146 10.79 10.53 21.23
CA GLY A 146 12.23 10.37 21.04
C GLY A 146 12.66 10.49 19.57
N MET A 147 11.88 9.93 18.65
CA MET A 147 12.15 9.99 17.22
C MET A 147 11.81 11.37 16.66
N VAL A 148 10.68 11.96 17.07
CA VAL A 148 10.31 13.32 16.68
C VAL A 148 11.37 14.33 17.13
N GLY A 149 11.90 14.20 18.34
CA GLY A 149 12.99 15.05 18.85
C GLY A 149 14.31 14.89 18.08
N LYS A 150 14.61 13.72 17.53
CA LYS A 150 15.75 13.53 16.61
C LYS A 150 15.47 14.16 15.25
N LEU A 151 14.28 13.95 14.72
CA LEU A 151 13.89 14.50 13.44
C LEU A 151 13.94 16.04 13.43
N SER A 152 13.40 16.69 14.46
CA SER A 152 13.38 18.15 14.58
C SER A 152 14.79 18.77 14.58
N LYS A 153 15.82 18.06 15.07
CA LYS A 153 17.21 18.54 15.00
C LYS A 153 17.81 18.55 13.60
N HIS A 154 17.21 17.80 12.67
CA HIS A 154 17.71 17.65 11.30
C HIS A 154 16.77 18.27 10.25
N LEU A 155 15.56 18.66 10.65
CA LEU A 155 14.65 19.39 9.78
C LEU A 155 15.21 20.83 9.60
N ARG A 156 15.53 21.16 8.35
CA ARG A 156 15.69 22.56 7.96
C ARG A 156 14.29 23.13 7.76
N THR A 157 13.78 23.85 8.73
CA THR A 157 12.61 24.68 8.56
C THR A 157 13.02 25.89 7.68
N SER A 158 12.66 25.87 6.40
CA SER A 158 12.56 27.12 5.64
C SER A 158 11.40 27.90 6.25
N ALA A 159 11.62 29.19 6.52
CA ALA A 159 10.69 30.06 7.27
C ALA A 159 9.36 30.37 6.56
N ASP A 160 9.03 29.67 5.47
CA ASP A 160 7.88 29.94 4.59
C ASP A 160 6.76 28.89 4.63
N ASP A 161 6.88 27.84 5.46
CA ASP A 161 5.79 26.83 5.60
C ASP A 161 4.97 27.13 6.86
N GLU A 162 4.04 28.11 6.77
CA GLU A 162 3.09 28.49 7.83
C GLU A 162 1.93 27.51 8.04
N ASP A 163 1.98 26.26 7.51
CA ASP A 163 0.86 25.32 7.53
C ASP A 163 1.10 24.01 8.33
N ASP A 164 1.99 23.97 9.32
CA ASP A 164 2.09 22.83 10.22
C ASP A 164 2.02 23.26 11.71
N ASP A 165 0.86 23.83 12.06
CA ASP A 165 0.41 24.06 13.44
C ASP A 165 0.28 22.72 14.19
N ASP A 166 1.35 22.19 14.79
CA ASP A 166 1.23 21.29 15.95
C ASP A 166 2.57 20.67 16.39
N ILE A 167 3.71 21.32 16.13
CA ILE A 167 4.96 20.91 16.76
C ILE A 167 5.34 21.97 17.81
N ALA A 168 4.57 22.09 18.87
CA ALA A 168 5.03 22.73 20.08
C ALA A 168 6.07 21.83 20.77
N VAL A 169 7.30 21.87 20.30
CA VAL A 169 8.46 21.34 21.02
C VAL A 169 9.07 22.52 21.75
N GLU A 170 8.89 22.56 23.06
CA GLU A 170 9.71 23.43 23.92
C GLU A 170 11.19 23.07 23.67
N LEU A 171 11.85 23.90 22.88
CA LEU A 171 13.30 23.81 22.66
C LEU A 171 13.99 24.30 23.96
N PRO A 172 14.97 23.57 24.49
CA PRO A 172 15.83 24.14 25.52
C PRO A 172 16.55 25.34 24.91
N GLU A 173 16.47 26.50 25.59
CA GLU A 173 17.17 27.72 25.22
C GLU A 173 18.68 27.46 25.18
N GLY A 174 19.22 27.30 23.96
CA GLY A 174 20.62 27.11 23.69
C GLY A 174 21.01 28.00 22.54
N ASP A 175 21.67 29.08 22.87
CA ASP A 175 22.44 30.05 22.11
C ASP A 175 22.50 29.82 20.58
N VAL A 176 21.61 30.50 19.83
CA VAL A 176 21.68 30.56 18.37
C VAL A 176 22.44 31.83 18.01
N SER A 177 23.74 31.68 17.76
CA SER A 177 24.54 32.78 17.15
C SER A 177 24.04 32.96 15.73
N GLU A 178 23.32 34.08 15.51
CA GLU A 178 22.99 34.59 14.18
C GLU A 178 24.28 35.07 13.46
N GLY A 179 24.87 34.19 12.65
CA GLY A 179 25.86 34.54 11.64
C GLY A 179 25.23 34.55 10.25
N PRO A 180 25.61 35.45 9.34
CA PRO A 180 25.11 35.43 7.97
C PRO A 180 25.47 34.09 7.33
N GLN A 181 24.44 33.31 6.91
CA GLN A 181 24.63 32.01 6.26
C GLN A 181 25.36 32.24 4.92
N GLU A 182 26.63 31.88 4.85
CA GLU A 182 27.34 31.80 3.58
C GLU A 182 26.68 30.75 2.69
N ILE A 183 26.12 31.25 1.57
CA ILE A 183 25.50 30.37 0.56
C ILE A 183 26.60 29.54 -0.07
N ASP A 184 26.42 28.20 -0.13
CA ASP A 184 27.36 27.29 -0.77
C ASP A 184 27.77 27.79 -2.17
N PRO A 185 29.08 27.98 -2.44
CA PRO A 185 29.59 28.51 -3.69
C PRO A 185 29.07 27.81 -4.96
N ARG A 186 28.65 26.55 -4.84
CA ARG A 186 28.06 25.77 -5.94
C ARG A 186 26.74 26.34 -6.47
N TRP A 187 26.04 27.16 -5.68
CA TRP A 187 24.76 27.76 -6.06
C TRP A 187 24.92 29.14 -6.74
N ASN A 188 26.14 29.70 -6.82
CA ASN A 188 26.39 31.00 -7.42
C ASN A 188 26.11 31.03 -8.92
N GLU A 189 26.22 29.90 -9.62
CA GLU A 189 25.88 29.81 -11.05
C GLU A 189 24.37 29.91 -11.28
N LEU A 190 23.53 29.44 -10.36
CA LEU A 190 22.07 29.51 -10.44
C LEU A 190 21.56 30.95 -10.19
N LYS A 191 22.25 31.73 -9.35
CA LYS A 191 21.91 33.16 -9.16
C LYS A 191 22.02 33.97 -10.44
N LYS A 192 23.00 33.68 -11.31
CA LYS A 192 23.18 34.38 -12.60
C LYS A 192 21.98 34.21 -13.55
N ILE A 193 21.19 33.14 -13.36
CA ILE A 193 19.99 32.89 -14.19
C ILE A 193 18.82 33.79 -13.74
N LEU A 194 18.75 34.11 -12.45
CA LEU A 194 17.70 34.98 -11.89
C LEU A 194 17.94 36.46 -12.21
N ASP A 195 19.23 36.88 -12.32
CA ASP A 195 19.59 38.29 -12.58
C ASP A 195 19.55 38.67 -14.08
N ASN A 196 19.32 37.71 -14.99
CA ASN A 196 19.27 37.91 -16.44
C ASN A 196 17.85 37.94 -17.05
N ASN A 197 16.79 38.17 -16.25
CA ASN A 197 15.43 38.24 -16.77
C ASN A 197 14.75 39.59 -16.50
#